data_a4563649378919c594e78ee129c6e7fb
#
_entry.id   a4563649378919c594e78ee129c6e7fb
#
_cell.length_a   1.000
_cell.length_b   1.000
_cell.length_c   1.000
_cell.angle_alpha   90.00
_cell.angle_beta   90.00
_cell.angle_gamma   90.00
#
_symmetry.space_group_name_H-M   'P 1'
#
loop_
_entity.id
_entity.type
_entity.pdbx_description
1 polymer ?
#
loop_
_entity_poly.entity_id
_entity_poly.type
_entity_poly.pdbx_seq_one_letter_code
_entity_poly.pdbx_strand_id
1 'polypeptide(L)'
;SSLPASFNRITHDDYTKSGYDRGHMVRSEERTASEEDNSSTFLMTNILPQTPTLNQQTWLSLEYECERLCKAEGKELYVIAGGVFSNMPARLNGKVAVPDSCWKIVLILEKGQTIKNISSKTSIIAVMMHNGKYEKSNNDWNLYTTSVDAIERSTGYDFFKGIPDILENQLEAKIYK
;
A
#
# COMPACT_ATOMS: atom_id res chain seq x y z
N SER A 1 5.22 -19.35 14.90
CA SER A 1 4.30 -18.22 14.77
C SER A 1 3.95 -17.70 16.14
N SER A 2 4.07 -16.39 16.32
CA SER A 2 3.84 -15.68 17.58
C SER A 2 2.37 -15.33 17.85
N LEU A 3 1.45 -15.78 17.00
CA LEU A 3 0.02 -15.49 17.19
C LEU A 3 -0.57 -16.38 18.31
N PRO A 4 -1.41 -15.80 19.20
CA PRO A 4 -2.16 -16.57 20.20
C PRO A 4 -3.01 -17.68 19.55
N ALA A 5 -3.21 -18.80 20.27
CA ALA A 5 -3.93 -19.96 19.76
C ALA A 5 -5.41 -19.67 19.38
N SER A 6 -5.99 -18.60 19.92
CA SER A 6 -7.35 -18.14 19.61
C SER A 6 -7.48 -17.45 18.24
N PHE A 7 -6.36 -17.09 17.60
CA PHE A 7 -6.40 -16.48 16.27
C PHE A 7 -6.45 -17.53 15.17
N ASN A 8 -7.35 -17.36 14.25
CA ASN A 8 -7.40 -18.18 13.04
C ASN A 8 -6.12 -17.95 12.23
N ARG A 9 -5.35 -19.00 12.00
CA ARG A 9 -4.22 -18.94 11.10
C ARG A 9 -4.69 -18.79 9.66
N ILE A 10 -4.18 -17.78 8.99
CA ILE A 10 -4.31 -17.59 7.56
C ILE A 10 -3.10 -18.22 6.88
N THR A 11 -3.34 -18.97 5.82
CA THR A 11 -2.31 -19.67 5.05
C THR A 11 -2.48 -19.40 3.56
N HIS A 12 -1.52 -19.83 2.77
CA HIS A 12 -1.60 -19.75 1.31
C HIS A 12 -2.84 -20.50 0.74
N ASP A 13 -3.26 -21.57 1.41
CA ASP A 13 -4.40 -22.38 0.98
C ASP A 13 -5.73 -21.62 1.06
N ASP A 14 -5.84 -20.64 1.97
CA ASP A 14 -7.04 -19.80 2.09
C ASP A 14 -7.27 -18.93 0.85
N TYR A 15 -6.22 -18.70 0.04
CA TYR A 15 -6.27 -17.97 -1.23
C TYR A 15 -6.44 -18.88 -2.46
N THR A 16 -6.18 -20.19 -2.33
CA THR A 16 -6.20 -21.11 -3.44
C THR A 16 -7.60 -21.21 -4.06
N LYS A 17 -7.70 -20.96 -5.37
CA LYS A 17 -8.98 -20.94 -6.14
C LYS A 17 -10.01 -19.92 -5.63
N SER A 18 -9.60 -18.91 -4.88
CA SER A 18 -10.47 -17.86 -4.36
C SER A 18 -10.87 -16.81 -5.40
N GLY A 19 -10.13 -16.73 -6.51
CA GLY A 19 -10.28 -15.67 -7.51
C GLY A 19 -9.50 -14.40 -7.16
N TYR A 20 -8.79 -14.39 -6.02
CA TYR A 20 -7.94 -13.29 -5.58
C TYR A 20 -6.48 -13.71 -5.54
N ASP A 21 -5.61 -12.79 -5.87
CA ASP A 21 -4.17 -12.89 -5.69
C ASP A 21 -3.78 -12.59 -4.23
N ARG A 22 -2.61 -13.04 -3.86
CA ARG A 22 -1.92 -12.64 -2.63
C ARG A 22 -1.18 -11.33 -2.88
N GLY A 23 -1.89 -10.21 -2.75
CA GLY A 23 -1.32 -8.88 -2.99
C GLY A 23 -0.40 -8.45 -1.87
N HIS A 24 0.86 -8.18 -2.19
CA HIS A 24 1.85 -7.69 -1.24
C HIS A 24 1.62 -6.22 -0.90
N MET A 25 1.70 -5.86 0.38
CA MET A 25 1.75 -4.45 0.79
C MET A 25 3.16 -3.89 0.65
N VAL A 26 4.16 -4.64 1.10
CA VAL A 26 5.58 -4.42 0.83
C VAL A 26 6.04 -5.48 -0.17
N ARG A 27 6.51 -5.05 -1.33
CA ARG A 27 6.94 -5.91 -2.44
C ARG A 27 8.25 -6.63 -2.08
N SER A 28 8.42 -7.88 -2.51
CA SER A 28 9.62 -8.68 -2.21
C SER A 28 10.90 -8.06 -2.79
N GLU A 29 10.82 -7.45 -3.97
CA GLU A 29 11.93 -6.74 -4.62
C GLU A 29 12.40 -5.50 -3.85
N GLU A 30 11.60 -5.00 -2.91
CA GLU A 30 11.96 -3.87 -2.03
C GLU A 30 12.71 -4.33 -0.77
N ARG A 31 12.83 -5.64 -0.56
CA ARG A 31 13.46 -6.26 0.62
C ARG A 31 14.45 -7.34 0.20
N THR A 32 15.54 -6.92 -0.46
CA THR A 32 16.56 -7.82 -1.01
C THR A 32 17.90 -7.74 -0.28
N ALA A 33 17.98 -7.03 0.84
CA ALA A 33 19.20 -6.86 1.61
C ALA A 33 19.64 -8.17 2.27
N SER A 34 18.69 -9.02 2.67
CA SER A 34 18.94 -10.35 3.23
C SER A 34 17.83 -11.32 2.83
N GLU A 35 18.09 -12.63 2.95
CA GLU A 35 17.08 -13.68 2.74
C GLU A 35 15.96 -13.58 3.78
N GLU A 36 16.28 -13.22 5.01
CA GLU A 36 15.31 -13.02 6.08
C GLU A 36 14.35 -11.87 5.78
N ASP A 37 14.89 -10.71 5.35
CA ASP A 37 14.09 -9.55 4.95
C ASP A 37 13.15 -9.91 3.79
N ASN A 38 13.66 -10.59 2.78
CA ASN A 38 12.86 -11.03 1.64
C ASN A 38 11.76 -12.00 2.06
N SER A 39 12.11 -13.02 2.86
CA SER A 39 11.16 -14.01 3.35
C SER A 39 10.04 -13.39 4.20
N SER A 40 10.32 -12.31 4.93
CA SER A 40 9.33 -11.61 5.75
C SER A 40 8.19 -11.02 4.92
N THR A 41 8.44 -10.66 3.65
CA THR A 41 7.41 -10.11 2.76
C THR A 41 6.31 -11.12 2.39
N PHE A 42 6.57 -12.41 2.54
CA PHE A 42 5.61 -13.49 2.25
C PHE A 42 4.77 -13.89 3.46
N LEU A 43 4.95 -13.24 4.61
CA LEU A 43 4.07 -13.44 5.77
C LEU A 43 2.66 -12.95 5.45
N MET A 44 1.63 -13.69 5.89
CA MET A 44 0.23 -13.34 5.66
C MET A 44 -0.16 -11.98 6.26
N THR A 45 0.60 -11.43 7.17
CA THR A 45 0.45 -10.07 7.71
C THR A 45 0.83 -8.96 6.71
N ASN A 46 1.56 -9.31 5.65
CA ASN A 46 1.92 -8.41 4.53
C ASN A 46 1.04 -8.64 3.29
N ILE A 47 0.02 -9.47 3.37
CA ILE A 47 -0.77 -9.91 2.21
C ILE A 47 -2.23 -9.49 2.39
N LEU A 48 -2.80 -8.86 1.34
CA LEU A 48 -4.23 -8.61 1.21
C LEU A 48 -4.79 -9.31 -0.03
N PRO A 49 -6.07 -9.77 0.01
CA PRO A 49 -6.74 -10.24 -1.19
C PRO A 49 -6.88 -9.11 -2.21
N GLN A 50 -6.25 -9.25 -3.36
CA GLN A 50 -6.38 -8.32 -4.49
C GLN A 50 -6.89 -9.05 -5.72
N THR A 51 -7.74 -8.40 -6.51
CA THR A 51 -8.11 -8.96 -7.80
C THR A 51 -6.86 -9.06 -8.70
N PRO A 52 -6.78 -10.06 -9.61
CA PRO A 52 -5.63 -10.18 -10.50
C PRO A 52 -5.37 -8.91 -11.33
N THR A 53 -6.43 -8.23 -11.75
CA THR A 53 -6.31 -6.97 -12.51
C THR A 53 -5.75 -5.82 -11.65
N LEU A 54 -6.11 -5.73 -10.38
CA LEU A 54 -5.48 -4.78 -9.47
C LEU A 54 -4.02 -5.15 -9.22
N ASN A 55 -3.79 -6.35 -8.70
CA ASN A 55 -2.47 -6.79 -8.25
C ASN A 55 -1.42 -6.80 -9.38
N GLN A 56 -1.76 -7.39 -10.53
CA GLN A 56 -0.80 -7.63 -11.62
C GLN A 56 -0.68 -6.46 -12.60
N GLN A 57 -1.51 -5.45 -12.49
CA GLN A 57 -1.54 -4.32 -13.43
C GLN A 57 -1.41 -2.98 -12.71
N THR A 58 -2.51 -2.43 -12.18
CA THR A 58 -2.55 -1.06 -11.65
C THR A 58 -1.67 -0.90 -10.40
N TRP A 59 -1.73 -1.84 -9.46
CA TRP A 59 -0.88 -1.84 -8.27
C TRP A 59 0.60 -2.01 -8.62
N LEU A 60 0.89 -2.97 -9.51
CA LEU A 60 2.23 -3.23 -10.01
C LEU A 60 2.82 -2.01 -10.76
N SER A 61 1.99 -1.26 -11.49
CA SER A 61 2.47 -0.06 -12.18
C SER A 61 2.99 1.01 -11.22
N LEU A 62 2.36 1.18 -10.05
CA LEU A 62 2.86 2.06 -8.98
C LEU A 62 4.14 1.50 -8.33
N GLU A 63 4.23 0.19 -8.16
CA GLU A 63 5.44 -0.44 -7.63
C GLU A 63 6.64 -0.24 -8.55
N TYR A 64 6.44 -0.29 -9.87
CA TYR A 64 7.49 0.07 -10.84
C TYR A 64 7.87 1.55 -10.76
N GLU A 65 6.92 2.45 -10.51
CA GLU A 65 7.24 3.86 -10.30
C GLU A 65 8.06 4.06 -9.02
N CYS A 66 7.72 3.42 -7.92
CA CYS A 66 8.52 3.44 -6.70
C CYS A 66 9.95 2.92 -6.95
N GLU A 67 10.08 1.81 -7.68
CA GLU A 67 11.38 1.27 -8.08
C GLU A 67 12.18 2.25 -8.94
N ARG A 68 11.53 2.89 -9.91
CA ARG A 68 12.15 3.91 -10.77
C ARG A 68 12.66 5.10 -9.98
N LEU A 69 11.85 5.62 -9.04
CA LEU A 69 12.26 6.72 -8.15
C LEU A 69 13.49 6.37 -7.33
N CYS A 70 13.54 5.16 -6.78
CA CYS A 70 14.71 4.70 -6.03
C CYS A 70 15.94 4.48 -6.91
N LYS A 71 15.81 3.71 -8.02
CA LYS A 71 16.95 3.26 -8.81
C LYS A 71 17.46 4.32 -9.79
N ALA A 72 16.55 5.03 -10.46
CA ALA A 72 16.93 6.00 -11.49
C ALA A 72 17.14 7.42 -10.93
N GLU A 73 16.38 7.83 -9.92
CA GLU A 73 16.47 9.16 -9.32
C GLU A 73 17.18 9.17 -7.96
N GLY A 74 17.46 8.00 -7.38
CA GLY A 74 18.14 7.89 -6.09
C GLY A 74 17.32 8.40 -4.90
N LYS A 75 15.99 8.36 -5.00
CA LYS A 75 15.12 8.83 -3.92
C LYS A 75 15.07 7.83 -2.75
N GLU A 76 14.78 8.37 -1.57
CA GLU A 76 14.44 7.60 -0.38
C GLU A 76 12.91 7.60 -0.24
N LEU A 77 12.29 6.43 -0.14
CA LEU A 77 10.84 6.30 -0.04
C LEU A 77 10.42 5.75 1.32
N TYR A 78 9.46 6.42 1.94
CA TYR A 78 8.73 5.90 3.09
C TYR A 78 7.33 5.53 2.63
N VAL A 79 7.00 4.24 2.72
CA VAL A 79 5.77 3.68 2.16
C VAL A 79 4.88 3.12 3.26
N ILE A 80 3.60 3.51 3.22
CA ILE A 80 2.54 2.93 4.04
C ILE A 80 1.46 2.44 3.08
N ALA A 81 0.93 1.22 3.31
CA ALA A 81 -0.11 0.65 2.46
C ALA A 81 -1.11 -0.17 3.29
N GLY A 82 -2.33 -0.28 2.78
CA GLY A 82 -3.38 -1.04 3.45
C GLY A 82 -4.65 -1.16 2.64
N GLY A 83 -5.71 -1.62 3.29
CA GLY A 83 -7.05 -1.79 2.70
C GLY A 83 -8.09 -0.90 3.35
N VAL A 84 -9.12 -0.54 2.59
CA VAL A 84 -10.40 -0.02 3.09
C VAL A 84 -11.40 -1.16 3.09
N PHE A 85 -12.09 -1.35 4.20
CA PHE A 85 -13.05 -2.42 4.37
C PHE A 85 -14.42 -1.87 4.72
N SER A 86 -15.47 -2.42 4.10
CA SER A 86 -16.84 -2.17 4.52
C SER A 86 -17.12 -2.80 5.91
N ASN A 87 -18.22 -2.41 6.53
CA ASN A 87 -18.61 -2.96 7.85
C ASN A 87 -18.85 -4.48 7.82
N MET A 88 -19.19 -5.04 6.65
CA MET A 88 -19.39 -6.48 6.44
C MET A 88 -18.63 -6.91 5.16
N PRO A 89 -17.29 -7.00 5.22
CA PRO A 89 -16.50 -7.33 4.04
C PRO A 89 -16.74 -8.78 3.62
N ALA A 90 -16.68 -9.04 2.32
CA ALA A 90 -16.58 -10.40 1.81
C ALA A 90 -15.37 -11.10 2.45
N ARG A 91 -15.42 -12.42 2.61
CA ARG A 91 -14.33 -13.19 3.23
C ARG A 91 -13.97 -14.41 2.41
N LEU A 92 -12.67 -14.58 2.16
CA LEU A 92 -12.15 -15.83 1.61
C LEU A 92 -12.26 -16.93 2.67
N ASN A 93 -12.87 -18.05 2.33
CA ASN A 93 -13.09 -19.20 3.24
C ASN A 93 -13.64 -18.79 4.62
N GLY A 94 -14.42 -17.71 4.71
CA GLY A 94 -14.95 -17.19 5.95
C GLY A 94 -13.90 -16.55 6.89
N LYS A 95 -12.62 -16.50 6.51
CA LYS A 95 -11.50 -16.06 7.36
C LYS A 95 -10.92 -14.71 6.95
N VAL A 96 -10.50 -14.57 5.69
CA VAL A 96 -9.73 -13.41 5.23
C VAL A 96 -10.67 -12.34 4.67
N ALA A 97 -10.74 -11.19 5.32
CA ALA A 97 -11.52 -10.07 4.82
C ALA A 97 -10.95 -9.57 3.48
N VAL A 98 -11.82 -9.32 2.51
CA VAL A 98 -11.48 -8.73 1.22
C VAL A 98 -11.69 -7.22 1.31
N PRO A 99 -10.66 -6.39 1.07
CA PRO A 99 -10.83 -4.95 1.05
C PRO A 99 -11.64 -4.50 -0.17
N ASP A 100 -12.45 -3.44 -0.01
CA ASP A 100 -13.16 -2.80 -1.11
C ASP A 100 -12.19 -1.98 -1.99
N SER A 101 -11.15 -1.43 -1.36
CA SER A 101 -10.07 -0.70 -2.03
C SER A 101 -8.74 -0.97 -1.33
N CYS A 102 -7.65 -0.88 -2.09
CA CYS A 102 -6.29 -0.83 -1.54
C CYS A 102 -5.73 0.58 -1.71
N TRP A 103 -5.01 1.06 -0.71
CA TRP A 103 -4.38 2.38 -0.72
C TRP A 103 -2.89 2.28 -0.44
N LYS A 104 -2.14 3.24 -0.95
CA LYS A 104 -0.70 3.39 -0.70
C LYS A 104 -0.36 4.87 -0.59
N ILE A 105 0.44 5.22 0.41
CA ILE A 105 1.02 6.54 0.62
C ILE A 105 2.52 6.38 0.50
N VAL A 106 3.15 7.16 -0.38
CA VAL A 106 4.59 7.16 -0.63
C VAL A 106 5.13 8.57 -0.39
N LEU A 107 5.89 8.74 0.68
CA LEU A 107 6.63 9.97 0.96
C LEU A 107 7.96 9.90 0.23
N ILE A 108 8.27 10.90 -0.59
CA ILE A 108 9.45 10.93 -1.45
C ILE A 108 10.44 11.94 -0.90
N LEU A 109 11.63 11.49 -0.54
CA LEU A 109 12.72 12.30 -0.01
C LEU A 109 13.96 12.19 -0.90
N GLU A 110 14.86 13.15 -0.77
CA GLU A 110 16.15 13.09 -1.44
C GLU A 110 17.08 12.06 -0.76
N LYS A 111 18.05 11.56 -1.51
CA LYS A 111 19.03 10.59 -1.01
C LYS A 111 19.70 11.08 0.28
N GLY A 112 19.71 10.22 1.29
CA GLY A 112 20.28 10.51 2.62
C GLY A 112 19.39 11.35 3.52
N GLN A 113 18.20 11.75 3.07
CA GLN A 113 17.20 12.37 3.91
C GLN A 113 16.40 11.34 4.69
N THR A 114 15.79 11.79 5.78
CA THR A 114 14.91 11.00 6.64
C THR A 114 13.63 11.79 6.92
N ILE A 115 12.70 11.21 7.66
CA ILE A 115 11.46 11.88 8.08
C ILE A 115 11.69 13.23 8.77
N LYS A 116 12.89 13.48 9.32
CA LYS A 116 13.26 14.77 9.93
C LYS A 116 13.44 15.90 8.90
N ASN A 117 13.57 15.55 7.63
CA ASN A 117 13.76 16.50 6.53
C ASN A 117 12.44 16.84 5.80
N ILE A 118 11.30 16.35 6.31
CA ILE A 118 9.99 16.65 5.75
C ILE A 118 9.72 18.15 5.77
N SER A 119 9.20 18.69 4.69
CA SER A 119 8.84 20.09 4.52
C SER A 119 7.61 20.24 3.64
N SER A 120 7.07 21.46 3.55
CA SER A 120 5.96 21.75 2.63
C SER A 120 6.27 21.50 1.15
N LYS A 121 7.53 21.31 0.79
CA LYS A 121 7.97 20.94 -0.59
C LYS A 121 8.07 19.44 -0.81
N THR A 122 7.99 18.63 0.24
CA THR A 122 8.08 17.19 0.13
C THR A 122 6.96 16.64 -0.76
N SER A 123 7.33 15.80 -1.72
CA SER A 123 6.40 15.15 -2.62
C SER A 123 5.79 13.91 -1.97
N ILE A 124 4.49 13.71 -2.20
CA ILE A 124 3.75 12.56 -1.70
C ILE A 124 2.92 12.00 -2.84
N ILE A 125 3.03 10.70 -3.09
CA ILE A 125 2.08 9.96 -3.89
C ILE A 125 1.09 9.32 -2.91
N ALA A 126 -0.19 9.63 -3.05
CA ALA A 126 -1.26 8.93 -2.36
C ALA A 126 -2.23 8.38 -3.42
N VAL A 127 -2.54 7.10 -3.33
CA VAL A 127 -3.48 6.44 -4.25
C VAL A 127 -4.52 5.65 -3.48
N MET A 128 -5.73 5.55 -4.05
CA MET A 128 -6.78 4.64 -3.61
C MET A 128 -7.37 3.93 -4.82
N MET A 129 -7.14 2.63 -4.88
CA MET A 129 -7.50 1.78 -6.02
C MET A 129 -8.60 0.81 -5.61
N HIS A 130 -9.73 0.85 -6.30
CA HIS A 130 -10.82 -0.10 -6.06
C HIS A 130 -10.37 -1.54 -6.30
N ASN A 131 -10.73 -2.45 -5.40
CA ASN A 131 -10.37 -3.87 -5.51
C ASN A 131 -11.36 -4.62 -6.42
N GLY A 132 -11.41 -4.24 -7.68
CA GLY A 132 -12.33 -4.75 -8.69
C GLY A 132 -11.63 -5.15 -9.99
N LYS A 133 -12.41 -5.25 -11.05
CA LYS A 133 -11.89 -5.48 -12.40
C LYS A 133 -11.54 -4.14 -13.05
N TYR A 134 -10.39 -4.09 -13.70
CA TYR A 134 -9.90 -2.95 -14.44
C TYR A 134 -9.86 -3.25 -15.92
N GLU A 135 -10.28 -2.29 -16.76
CA GLU A 135 -10.04 -2.29 -18.19
C GLU A 135 -8.54 -2.01 -18.45
N LYS A 136 -7.99 -2.53 -19.54
CA LYS A 136 -6.58 -2.27 -19.90
C LYS A 136 -6.25 -0.78 -20.04
N SER A 137 -7.21 0.03 -20.43
CA SER A 137 -7.08 1.48 -20.52
C SER A 137 -6.93 2.20 -19.17
N ASN A 138 -7.21 1.52 -18.07
CA ASN A 138 -7.23 2.07 -16.71
C ASN A 138 -6.12 1.49 -15.83
N ASN A 139 -5.03 1.00 -16.42
CA ASN A 139 -3.90 0.42 -15.68
C ASN A 139 -2.89 1.47 -15.19
N ASP A 140 -3.04 2.71 -15.57
CA ASP A 140 -2.17 3.80 -15.11
C ASP A 140 -2.54 4.17 -13.67
N TRP A 141 -1.59 3.98 -12.75
CA TRP A 141 -1.77 4.31 -11.34
C TRP A 141 -2.09 5.79 -11.11
N ASN A 142 -1.64 6.70 -11.99
CA ASN A 142 -1.91 8.15 -11.90
C ASN A 142 -3.41 8.47 -11.92
N LEU A 143 -4.24 7.62 -12.53
CA LEU A 143 -5.69 7.79 -12.55
C LEU A 143 -6.35 7.62 -11.17
N TYR A 144 -5.62 7.07 -10.21
CA TYR A 144 -6.11 6.75 -8.86
C TYR A 144 -5.44 7.60 -7.77
N THR A 145 -4.76 8.67 -8.19
CA THR A 145 -4.17 9.62 -7.23
C THR A 145 -5.25 10.32 -6.44
N THR A 146 -4.98 10.50 -5.16
CA THR A 146 -5.86 11.16 -4.20
C THR A 146 -5.02 11.94 -3.20
N SER A 147 -5.63 12.48 -2.16
CA SER A 147 -4.93 13.10 -1.02
C SER A 147 -4.83 12.11 0.16
N VAL A 148 -3.89 12.35 1.06
CA VAL A 148 -3.80 11.60 2.32
C VAL A 148 -5.07 11.79 3.13
N ASP A 149 -5.60 13.03 3.23
CA ASP A 149 -6.90 13.34 3.85
C ASP A 149 -8.05 12.44 3.36
N ALA A 150 -8.08 12.10 2.05
CA ALA A 150 -9.12 11.22 1.51
C ALA A 150 -8.96 9.77 1.98
N ILE A 151 -7.72 9.31 2.13
CA ILE A 151 -7.43 7.99 2.70
C ILE A 151 -7.80 7.96 4.17
N GLU A 152 -7.49 9.00 4.94
CA GLU A 152 -7.84 9.12 6.35
C GLU A 152 -9.35 9.07 6.58
N ARG A 153 -10.12 9.83 5.81
CA ARG A 153 -11.58 9.79 5.87
C ARG A 153 -12.15 8.40 5.61
N SER A 154 -11.48 7.60 4.77
CA SER A 154 -11.92 6.25 4.42
C SER A 154 -11.47 5.18 5.39
N THR A 155 -10.40 5.43 6.15
CA THR A 155 -9.77 4.44 7.04
C THR A 155 -9.96 4.73 8.51
N GLY A 156 -10.18 6.01 8.85
CA GLY A 156 -10.20 6.50 10.24
C GLY A 156 -8.79 6.58 10.86
N TYR A 157 -7.74 6.41 10.06
CA TYR A 157 -6.36 6.64 10.52
C TYR A 157 -6.05 8.14 10.52
N ASP A 158 -5.00 8.52 11.24
CA ASP A 158 -4.42 9.84 11.37
C ASP A 158 -2.93 9.68 11.05
N PHE A 159 -2.59 9.93 9.78
CA PHE A 159 -1.21 9.81 9.29
C PHE A 159 -0.45 11.08 9.67
N PHE A 160 0.87 11.05 9.64
CA PHE A 160 1.75 12.19 9.89
C PHE A 160 1.55 12.94 11.23
N LYS A 161 0.73 12.46 12.15
CA LYS A 161 0.44 13.03 13.48
C LYS A 161 1.68 13.45 14.30
N GLY A 162 2.86 13.01 13.91
CA GLY A 162 4.11 13.33 14.59
C GLY A 162 4.79 14.62 14.11
N ILE A 163 4.24 15.30 13.10
CA ILE A 163 4.77 16.55 12.55
C ILE A 163 3.86 17.73 12.93
N PRO A 164 4.36 19.01 12.84
CA PRO A 164 3.54 20.16 13.18
C PRO A 164 2.27 20.26 12.33
N ASP A 165 1.11 20.54 12.94
CA ASP A 165 -0.23 20.56 12.31
C ASP A 165 -0.29 21.36 11.00
N ILE A 166 0.39 22.52 10.93
CA ILE A 166 0.42 23.34 9.71
C ILE A 166 1.07 22.58 8.55
N LEU A 167 2.14 21.86 8.82
CA LEU A 167 2.87 21.07 7.81
C LEU A 167 2.09 19.80 7.45
N GLU A 168 1.52 19.13 8.42
CA GLU A 168 0.65 17.98 8.28
C GLU A 168 -0.50 18.29 7.32
N ASN A 169 -1.33 19.29 7.64
CA ASN A 169 -2.44 19.74 6.80
C ASN A 169 -2.02 20.10 5.36
N GLN A 170 -0.83 20.73 5.19
CA GLN A 170 -0.31 21.05 3.85
C GLN A 170 0.08 19.82 3.04
N LEU A 171 0.62 18.80 3.69
CA LEU A 171 1.08 17.58 3.04
C LEU A 171 -0.08 16.65 2.70
N GLU A 172 -1.03 16.51 3.61
CA GLU A 172 -2.17 15.61 3.48
C GLU A 172 -3.18 16.05 2.43
N ALA A 173 -3.31 17.35 2.22
CA ALA A 173 -4.17 17.92 1.18
C ALA A 173 -3.59 17.78 -0.25
N LYS A 174 -2.32 17.40 -0.42
CA LYS A 174 -1.68 17.31 -1.74
C LYS A 174 -2.23 16.17 -2.55
N ILE A 175 -2.37 16.43 -3.86
CA ILE A 175 -2.55 15.42 -4.88
C ILE A 175 -1.31 15.44 -5.78
N TYR A 176 -0.69 14.30 -5.97
CA TYR A 176 0.47 14.14 -6.86
C TYR A 176 0.08 14.48 -8.30
N LYS A 177 0.94 15.25 -8.98
CA LYS A 177 0.73 15.70 -10.37
C LYS A 177 1.89 15.28 -11.24
#